data_5ac7f007b78e5cf087af1450d4d20ac6
#
_entry.id   5ac7f007b78e5cf087af1450d4d20ac6
#
_cell.length_a   1.000
_cell.length_b   1.000
_cell.length_c   1.000
_cell.angle_alpha   90.00
_cell.angle_beta   90.00
_cell.angle_gamma   90.00
#
_symmetry.space_group_name_H-M   'P 1'
#
loop_
_entity.id
_entity.type
_entity.pdbx_description
1 polymer ?
#
loop_
_entity_poly.entity_id
_entity_poly.type
_entity_poly.pdbx_seq_one_letter_code
_entity_poly.pdbx_strand_id
1 'polypeptide(L)'
;YNLGFGAWKDAANDGVKSQWALMKKDGNGNYYQDYHGLPSSWASNIYLQVPGNGDWQQYMVERNKEVYGNFDFDGFQIDQLGYRGTVYDANHQKVDLPSGYGSFIDAMKQAHPDKSLIMNAVSGYGTEQIVNKNVDFCYNEVWGNGNGYGGAPEDQFANLYDIIATNDRLSDHQHPTVFAAYINYDKADNGGSGDHMVNTPGALLTDAVMFALGGSHLEMGDHMLT
;
A
#
# COMPACT_ATOMS: atom_id res chain seq x y z
N TYR A 1 6.74 -3.17 -11.36
CA TYR A 1 6.39 -4.33 -10.51
C TYR A 1 6.02 -3.87 -9.11
N ASN A 2 5.42 -4.74 -8.33
CA ASN A 2 4.93 -4.47 -6.98
C ASN A 2 5.81 -5.20 -5.95
N LEU A 3 6.06 -4.57 -4.82
CA LEU A 3 6.67 -5.18 -3.65
C LEU A 3 6.06 -4.60 -2.37
N GLY A 4 6.17 -5.34 -1.27
CA GLY A 4 5.71 -4.90 0.04
C GLY A 4 6.82 -4.97 1.09
N PHE A 5 6.45 -4.70 2.33
CA PHE A 5 7.35 -4.77 3.49
C PHE A 5 7.35 -6.15 4.14
N GLY A 6 7.35 -7.19 3.34
CA GLY A 6 7.24 -8.54 3.88
C GLY A 6 8.01 -9.58 3.08
N ALA A 7 8.09 -10.76 3.67
CA ALA A 7 8.77 -11.90 3.11
C ALA A 7 7.99 -13.18 3.40
N TRP A 8 8.20 -14.22 2.61
CA TRP A 8 7.61 -15.52 2.84
C TRP A 8 8.27 -16.25 4.05
N LYS A 9 7.63 -17.31 4.55
CA LYS A 9 8.02 -17.99 5.81
C LYS A 9 9.46 -18.47 5.86
N ASP A 10 10.02 -18.91 4.73
CA ASP A 10 11.36 -19.50 4.65
C ASP A 10 12.41 -18.51 4.10
N ALA A 11 12.09 -17.22 4.05
CA ALA A 11 12.95 -16.17 3.49
C ALA A 11 14.29 -15.99 4.23
N ALA A 12 14.45 -16.58 5.42
CA ALA A 12 15.75 -16.68 6.07
C ALA A 12 16.79 -17.39 5.18
N ASN A 13 16.36 -18.33 4.35
CA ASN A 13 17.22 -19.00 3.37
C ASN A 13 17.70 -18.05 2.27
N ASP A 14 16.98 -16.96 2.05
CA ASP A 14 17.28 -15.92 1.07
C ASP A 14 17.95 -14.70 1.70
N GLY A 15 18.33 -14.79 2.97
CA GLY A 15 19.08 -13.76 3.69
C GLY A 15 18.23 -12.79 4.51
N VAL A 16 16.92 -12.98 4.60
CA VAL A 16 16.05 -12.19 5.49
C VAL A 16 16.33 -12.53 6.94
N LYS A 17 16.53 -11.53 7.79
CA LYS A 17 16.94 -11.71 9.19
C LYS A 17 15.78 -11.44 10.14
N SER A 18 15.69 -12.24 11.19
CA SER A 18 14.65 -12.09 12.22
C SER A 18 14.72 -10.76 12.98
N GLN A 19 15.89 -10.11 13.02
CA GLN A 19 16.06 -8.79 13.61
C GLN A 19 15.32 -7.66 12.85
N TRP A 20 14.87 -7.90 11.63
CA TRP A 20 14.12 -6.95 10.84
C TRP A 20 12.60 -7.07 11.03
N ALA A 21 12.17 -8.12 11.74
CA ALA A 21 10.76 -8.46 11.90
C ALA A 21 9.94 -7.33 12.54
N LEU A 22 8.80 -7.04 11.94
CA LEU A 22 7.76 -6.23 12.55
C LEU A 22 6.95 -7.11 13.50
N MET A 23 6.81 -6.68 14.75
CA MET A 23 6.20 -7.46 15.80
C MET A 23 4.90 -6.85 16.29
N LYS A 24 4.00 -7.70 16.71
CA LYS A 24 2.79 -7.37 17.48
C LYS A 24 2.83 -7.99 18.85
N LYS A 25 1.93 -7.52 19.72
CA LYS A 25 1.73 -8.06 21.06
C LYS A 25 0.31 -8.60 21.18
N ASP A 26 0.16 -9.85 21.62
CA ASP A 26 -1.14 -10.45 21.84
C ASP A 26 -1.80 -9.96 23.15
N GLY A 27 -3.04 -10.38 23.40
CA GLY A 27 -3.79 -10.03 24.62
C GLY A 27 -3.17 -10.58 25.92
N ASN A 28 -2.26 -11.52 25.84
CA ASN A 28 -1.52 -12.10 26.98
C ASN A 28 -0.16 -11.43 27.18
N GLY A 29 0.21 -10.51 26.30
CA GLY A 29 1.46 -9.80 26.38
C GLY A 29 2.64 -10.43 25.63
N ASN A 30 2.43 -11.53 24.89
CA ASN A 30 3.48 -12.18 24.12
C ASN A 30 3.69 -11.48 22.78
N TYR A 31 4.95 -11.40 22.36
CA TYR A 31 5.30 -10.85 21.05
C TYR A 31 5.30 -11.94 19.99
N TYR A 32 4.81 -11.61 18.82
CA TYR A 32 4.84 -12.45 17.61
C TYR A 32 5.10 -11.61 16.39
N GLN A 33 5.69 -12.18 15.34
CA GLN A 33 5.89 -11.47 14.08
C GLN A 33 4.55 -11.20 13.43
N ASP A 34 4.29 -9.95 13.08
CA ASP A 34 3.09 -9.56 12.35
C ASP A 34 3.13 -10.08 10.92
N TYR A 35 1.98 -10.36 10.36
CA TYR A 35 1.85 -10.89 9.01
C TYR A 35 0.58 -10.40 8.31
N HIS A 36 0.62 -10.40 6.99
CA HIS A 36 -0.55 -10.29 6.15
C HIS A 36 -1.00 -11.70 5.75
N GLY A 37 -2.25 -12.04 6.11
CA GLY A 37 -2.84 -13.35 5.81
C GLY A 37 -3.15 -13.49 4.34
N LEU A 38 -2.75 -14.61 3.76
CA LEU A 38 -3.07 -14.97 2.38
C LEU A 38 -3.97 -16.22 2.38
N PRO A 39 -4.69 -16.48 1.27
CA PRO A 39 -5.49 -17.71 1.13
C PRO A 39 -4.65 -18.96 1.43
N SER A 40 -5.27 -19.95 2.05
CA SER A 40 -4.58 -21.20 2.46
C SER A 40 -3.98 -22.02 1.29
N SER A 41 -4.39 -21.71 0.06
CA SER A 41 -3.80 -22.27 -1.17
C SER A 41 -2.43 -21.68 -1.52
N TRP A 42 -2.05 -20.57 -0.91
CA TRP A 42 -0.74 -19.96 -1.12
C TRP A 42 0.31 -20.63 -0.24
N ALA A 43 1.58 -20.60 -0.70
CA ALA A 43 2.67 -21.27 -0.01
C ALA A 43 2.97 -20.70 1.39
N SER A 44 2.64 -19.44 1.63
CA SER A 44 2.93 -18.75 2.88
C SER A 44 2.10 -17.47 3.03
N ASN A 45 1.88 -17.03 4.26
CA ASN A 45 1.57 -15.63 4.55
C ASN A 45 2.76 -14.73 4.24
N ILE A 46 2.53 -13.42 4.18
CA ILE A 46 3.58 -12.40 4.07
C ILE A 46 3.95 -11.97 5.49
N TYR A 47 5.15 -12.35 5.96
CA TYR A 47 5.67 -11.97 7.26
C TYR A 47 6.36 -10.62 7.19
N LEU A 48 5.90 -9.68 8.01
CA LEU A 48 6.21 -8.27 7.84
C LEU A 48 7.56 -7.89 8.46
N GLN A 49 8.22 -6.93 7.83
CA GLN A 49 9.50 -6.38 8.23
C GLN A 49 9.32 -4.89 8.60
N VAL A 50 10.21 -4.36 9.42
CA VAL A 50 10.19 -2.94 9.81
C VAL A 50 10.68 -2.07 8.64
N PRO A 51 9.83 -1.23 8.04
CA PRO A 51 10.22 -0.42 6.89
C PRO A 51 11.40 0.52 7.16
N GLY A 52 11.49 1.05 8.38
CA GLY A 52 12.56 1.95 8.81
C GLY A 52 13.85 1.26 9.23
N ASN A 53 13.94 -0.07 9.17
CA ASN A 53 15.17 -0.79 9.51
C ASN A 53 16.19 -0.66 8.36
N GLY A 54 17.34 -0.03 8.63
CA GLY A 54 18.35 0.27 7.61
C GLY A 54 18.94 -0.99 6.93
N ASP A 55 19.12 -2.08 7.67
CA ASP A 55 19.61 -3.34 7.07
C ASP A 55 18.56 -3.98 6.16
N TRP A 56 17.26 -3.89 6.51
CA TRP A 56 16.17 -4.30 5.63
C TRP A 56 16.12 -3.44 4.38
N GLN A 57 16.25 -2.12 4.52
CA GLN A 57 16.30 -1.19 3.38
C GLN A 57 17.45 -1.54 2.43
N GLN A 58 18.64 -1.75 2.97
CA GLN A 58 19.81 -2.15 2.17
C GLN A 58 19.59 -3.50 1.46
N TYR A 59 19.02 -4.48 2.15
CA TYR A 59 18.66 -5.76 1.55
C TYR A 59 17.70 -5.56 0.36
N MET A 60 16.65 -4.73 0.53
CA MET A 60 15.68 -4.46 -0.52
C MET A 60 16.29 -3.68 -1.70
N VAL A 61 17.20 -2.75 -1.45
CA VAL A 61 17.98 -2.07 -2.50
C VAL A 61 18.72 -3.09 -3.37
N GLU A 62 19.42 -4.05 -2.76
CA GLU A 62 20.15 -5.08 -3.52
C GLU A 62 19.20 -6.01 -4.29
N ARG A 63 18.06 -6.38 -3.70
CA ARG A 63 17.06 -7.19 -4.42
C ARG A 63 16.45 -6.43 -5.60
N ASN A 64 16.14 -5.14 -5.45
CA ASN A 64 15.66 -4.31 -6.56
C ASN A 64 16.71 -4.19 -7.67
N LYS A 65 17.99 -4.04 -7.30
CA LYS A 65 19.08 -4.02 -8.27
C LYS A 65 19.15 -5.31 -9.12
N GLU A 66 18.92 -6.45 -8.48
CA GLU A 66 18.84 -7.73 -9.21
C GLU A 66 17.64 -7.77 -10.16
N VAL A 67 16.46 -7.27 -9.71
CA VAL A 67 15.28 -7.20 -10.58
C VAL A 67 15.55 -6.32 -11.79
N TYR A 68 16.08 -5.12 -11.60
CA TYR A 68 16.40 -4.20 -12.71
C TYR A 68 17.53 -4.71 -13.60
N GLY A 69 18.41 -5.55 -13.08
CA GLY A 69 19.46 -6.20 -13.88
C GLY A 69 18.96 -7.32 -14.80
N ASN A 70 17.78 -7.87 -14.49
CA ASN A 70 17.20 -9.00 -15.22
C ASN A 70 15.94 -8.65 -16.00
N PHE A 71 15.26 -7.55 -15.65
CA PHE A 71 13.98 -7.15 -16.25
C PHE A 71 14.00 -5.65 -16.55
N ASP A 72 13.43 -5.29 -17.69
CA ASP A 72 13.33 -3.90 -18.15
C ASP A 72 12.08 -3.23 -17.58
N PHE A 73 12.09 -3.02 -16.26
CA PHE A 73 11.05 -2.27 -15.57
C PHE A 73 11.44 -0.79 -15.43
N ASP A 74 10.48 0.10 -15.67
CA ASP A 74 10.65 1.54 -15.46
C ASP A 74 10.65 1.93 -13.97
N GLY A 75 10.05 1.11 -13.12
CA GLY A 75 9.94 1.38 -11.70
C GLY A 75 9.17 0.32 -10.93
N PHE A 76 8.78 0.66 -9.71
CA PHE A 76 8.01 -0.22 -8.85
C PHE A 76 7.03 0.52 -7.94
N GLN A 77 6.00 -0.19 -7.56
CA GLN A 77 5.05 0.22 -6.55
C GLN A 77 5.42 -0.42 -5.21
N ILE A 78 5.50 0.38 -4.17
CA ILE A 78 5.56 -0.11 -2.80
C ILE A 78 4.11 -0.31 -2.33
N ASP A 79 3.75 -1.56 -2.11
CA ASP A 79 2.48 -1.88 -1.48
C ASP A 79 2.69 -2.01 0.02
N GLN A 80 1.87 -1.30 0.78
CA GLN A 80 2.14 -1.11 2.18
C GLN A 80 1.11 -1.79 3.09
N LEU A 81 1.33 -1.64 4.37
CA LEU A 81 0.67 -2.38 5.42
C LEU A 81 -0.65 -1.77 5.91
N GLY A 82 -0.92 -0.49 5.57
CA GLY A 82 -1.99 0.26 6.20
C GLY A 82 -1.77 0.47 7.72
N TYR A 83 -2.81 0.90 8.40
CA TYR A 83 -2.79 1.03 9.86
C TYR A 83 -2.80 -0.34 10.52
N ARG A 84 -1.81 -0.58 11.35
CA ARG A 84 -1.62 -1.87 12.02
C ARG A 84 -1.74 -1.79 13.55
N GLY A 85 -2.20 -0.67 14.08
CA GLY A 85 -2.22 -0.42 15.53
C GLY A 85 -0.80 -0.23 16.07
N THR A 86 -0.58 -0.59 17.34
CA THR A 86 0.74 -0.53 17.94
C THR A 86 1.60 -1.70 17.48
N VAL A 87 2.74 -1.39 16.89
CA VAL A 87 3.72 -2.35 16.40
C VAL A 87 5.09 -2.10 16.99
N TYR A 88 5.94 -3.10 16.93
CA TYR A 88 7.26 -3.12 17.58
C TYR A 88 8.32 -3.70 16.63
N ASP A 89 9.57 -3.39 16.90
CA ASP A 89 10.70 -4.08 16.29
C ASP A 89 11.03 -5.41 17.03
N ALA A 90 12.03 -6.11 16.55
CA ALA A 90 12.49 -7.36 17.16
C ALA A 90 13.08 -7.17 18.59
N ASN A 91 13.42 -5.96 19.00
CA ASN A 91 13.85 -5.60 20.35
C ASN A 91 12.70 -5.12 21.23
N HIS A 92 11.47 -5.28 20.74
CA HIS A 92 10.22 -4.86 21.41
C HIS A 92 10.12 -3.33 21.62
N GLN A 93 10.82 -2.53 20.83
CA GLN A 93 10.67 -1.09 20.83
C GLN A 93 9.53 -0.70 19.87
N LYS A 94 8.74 0.31 20.25
CA LYS A 94 7.66 0.81 19.38
C LYS A 94 8.22 1.34 18.07
N VAL A 95 7.55 0.99 16.97
CA VAL A 95 7.89 1.44 15.61
C VAL A 95 6.90 2.51 15.15
N ASP A 96 7.42 3.58 14.59
CA ASP A 96 6.66 4.57 13.82
C ASP A 96 6.68 4.14 12.34
N LEU A 97 5.61 3.48 11.90
CA LEU A 97 5.50 2.99 10.53
C LEU A 97 5.55 4.11 9.48
N PRO A 98 4.80 5.23 9.64
CA PRO A 98 4.85 6.33 8.68
C PRO A 98 6.26 6.88 8.45
N SER A 99 7.02 7.14 9.51
CA SER A 99 8.42 7.56 9.38
C SER A 99 9.27 6.50 8.68
N GLY A 100 8.99 5.22 8.94
CA GLY A 100 9.63 4.10 8.26
C GLY A 100 9.35 4.09 6.76
N TYR A 101 8.13 4.41 6.33
CA TYR A 101 7.77 4.51 4.90
C TYR A 101 8.59 5.60 4.20
N GLY A 102 8.63 6.79 4.79
CA GLY A 102 9.41 7.90 4.23
C GLY A 102 10.89 7.57 4.08
N SER A 103 11.52 6.96 5.09
CA SER A 103 12.93 6.57 5.03
C SER A 103 13.19 5.44 4.02
N PHE A 104 12.24 4.53 3.83
CA PHE A 104 12.33 3.48 2.81
C PHE A 104 12.30 4.06 1.40
N ILE A 105 11.37 5.00 1.12
CA ILE A 105 11.30 5.71 -0.16
C ILE A 105 12.65 6.41 -0.45
N ASP A 106 13.18 7.13 0.53
CA ASP A 106 14.46 7.83 0.38
C ASP A 106 15.60 6.87 0.03
N ALA A 107 15.69 5.72 0.72
CA ALA A 107 16.70 4.70 0.44
C ALA A 107 16.58 4.11 -0.98
N MET A 108 15.36 3.81 -1.42
CA MET A 108 15.11 3.28 -2.76
C MET A 108 15.46 4.29 -3.85
N LYS A 109 15.00 5.54 -3.70
CA LYS A 109 15.28 6.61 -4.70
C LYS A 109 16.74 7.01 -4.72
N GLN A 110 17.45 6.96 -3.59
CA GLN A 110 18.90 7.17 -3.56
C GLN A 110 19.66 6.10 -4.35
N ALA A 111 19.21 4.85 -4.24
CA ALA A 111 19.86 3.73 -4.92
C ALA A 111 19.49 3.63 -6.42
N HIS A 112 18.27 4.03 -6.77
CA HIS A 112 17.69 3.92 -8.12
C HIS A 112 17.04 5.26 -8.53
N PRO A 113 17.84 6.33 -8.71
CA PRO A 113 17.30 7.70 -8.92
C PRO A 113 16.55 7.86 -10.25
N ASP A 114 16.86 7.04 -11.24
CA ASP A 114 16.29 7.00 -12.60
C ASP A 114 15.01 6.16 -12.68
N LYS A 115 14.66 5.42 -11.63
CA LYS A 115 13.49 4.55 -11.62
C LYS A 115 12.28 5.23 -10.97
N SER A 116 11.12 5.06 -11.60
CA SER A 116 9.84 5.50 -11.07
C SER A 116 9.48 4.76 -9.78
N LEU A 117 8.90 5.48 -8.84
CA LEU A 117 8.48 4.93 -7.57
C LEU A 117 7.15 5.55 -7.13
N ILE A 118 6.22 4.69 -6.77
CA ILE A 118 4.99 5.07 -6.07
C ILE A 118 4.82 4.21 -4.82
N MET A 119 4.09 4.74 -3.85
CA MET A 119 3.73 3.99 -2.65
C MET A 119 2.24 4.11 -2.36
N ASN A 120 1.62 2.96 -2.08
CA ASN A 120 0.22 2.90 -1.70
C ASN A 120 0.02 3.43 -0.27
N ALA A 121 -0.64 4.57 -0.12
CA ALA A 121 -1.11 5.03 1.17
C ALA A 121 -2.51 4.47 1.43
N VAL A 122 -2.59 3.20 1.85
CA VAL A 122 -3.87 2.50 2.11
C VAL A 122 -4.68 3.30 3.11
N SER A 123 -5.89 3.67 2.72
CA SER A 123 -6.78 4.44 3.58
C SER A 123 -6.17 5.77 4.06
N GLY A 124 -5.26 6.36 3.28
CA GLY A 124 -4.57 7.59 3.66
C GLY A 124 -3.55 7.44 4.79
N TYR A 125 -3.30 6.21 5.27
CA TYR A 125 -2.35 6.01 6.37
C TYR A 125 -0.91 6.28 5.94
N GLY A 126 -0.25 7.15 6.67
CA GLY A 126 1.14 7.53 6.38
C GLY A 126 1.32 8.55 5.26
N THR A 127 0.23 9.08 4.70
CA THR A 127 0.25 10.04 3.59
C THR A 127 1.25 11.18 3.82
N GLU A 128 1.29 11.79 5.02
CA GLU A 128 2.21 12.89 5.34
C GLU A 128 3.69 12.54 5.17
N GLN A 129 4.04 11.26 5.31
CA GLN A 129 5.42 10.78 5.19
C GLN A 129 5.74 10.22 3.80
N ILE A 130 4.74 10.11 2.92
CA ILE A 130 4.85 9.54 1.59
C ILE A 130 4.85 10.64 0.52
N VAL A 131 3.82 11.50 0.54
CA VAL A 131 3.54 12.41 -0.59
C VAL A 131 4.54 13.55 -0.75
N ASN A 132 5.29 13.89 0.29
CA ASN A 132 6.36 14.88 0.22
C ASN A 132 7.72 14.27 -0.13
N LYS A 133 7.78 12.99 -0.42
CA LYS A 133 8.97 12.28 -0.87
C LYS A 133 9.06 12.30 -2.40
N ASN A 134 10.16 11.81 -2.92
CA ASN A 134 10.37 11.68 -4.35
C ASN A 134 9.59 10.48 -4.91
N VAL A 135 8.26 10.63 -4.95
CA VAL A 135 7.32 9.70 -5.58
C VAL A 135 6.78 10.33 -6.86
N ASP A 136 6.38 9.51 -7.83
CA ASP A 136 5.93 10.03 -9.14
C ASP A 136 4.49 10.56 -9.08
N PHE A 137 3.65 10.00 -8.20
CA PHE A 137 2.32 10.48 -7.88
C PHE A 137 1.83 9.95 -6.53
N CYS A 138 0.79 10.55 -5.98
CA CYS A 138 0.14 10.10 -4.77
C CYS A 138 -0.81 8.96 -5.10
N TYR A 139 -0.53 7.75 -4.62
CA TYR A 139 -1.39 6.59 -4.84
C TYR A 139 -2.11 6.18 -3.56
N ASN A 140 -3.43 6.03 -3.66
CA ASN A 140 -4.26 5.65 -2.54
C ASN A 140 -5.19 4.49 -2.92
N GLU A 141 -5.27 3.51 -2.06
CA GLU A 141 -6.24 2.43 -2.15
C GLU A 141 -7.37 2.71 -1.17
N VAL A 142 -8.60 2.79 -1.70
CA VAL A 142 -9.81 3.13 -0.93
C VAL A 142 -10.82 2.00 -1.06
N TRP A 143 -11.15 1.39 0.07
CA TRP A 143 -12.15 0.34 0.14
C TRP A 143 -13.46 0.89 0.69
N GLY A 144 -14.52 0.84 -0.11
CA GLY A 144 -15.90 1.03 0.36
C GLY A 144 -16.34 -0.13 1.27
N ASN A 145 -17.49 0.01 1.92
CA ASN A 145 -18.16 -1.07 2.65
C ASN A 145 -17.44 -1.59 3.90
N GLY A 146 -16.92 -0.72 4.74
CA GLY A 146 -16.56 -1.08 6.11
C GLY A 146 -15.13 -1.50 6.35
N ASN A 147 -14.27 -1.52 5.37
CA ASN A 147 -12.84 -1.81 5.55
C ASN A 147 -12.01 -0.54 5.78
N GLY A 148 -12.40 0.26 6.77
CA GLY A 148 -11.66 1.45 7.17
C GLY A 148 -12.27 2.79 6.72
N TYR A 149 -13.15 2.78 5.73
CA TYR A 149 -13.99 3.90 5.30
C TYR A 149 -15.47 3.57 5.44
N GLY A 150 -15.83 2.91 6.52
CA GLY A 150 -17.16 2.40 6.78
C GLY A 150 -18.17 3.50 7.07
N GLY A 151 -18.56 4.20 6.03
CA GLY A 151 -19.65 5.15 6.04
C GLY A 151 -20.74 4.77 5.04
N ALA A 152 -21.76 5.57 4.96
CA ALA A 152 -22.71 5.54 3.85
C ALA A 152 -21.95 5.83 2.52
N PRO A 153 -22.51 5.47 1.36
CA PRO A 153 -21.86 5.72 0.07
C PRO A 153 -21.45 7.18 -0.16
N GLU A 154 -22.22 8.13 0.31
CA GLU A 154 -21.92 9.55 0.27
C GLU A 154 -20.68 9.93 1.10
N ASP A 155 -20.45 9.28 2.22
CA ASP A 155 -19.24 9.50 3.03
C ASP A 155 -17.99 8.98 2.32
N GLN A 156 -18.13 7.94 1.53
CA GLN A 156 -17.04 7.38 0.74
C GLN A 156 -16.58 8.37 -0.34
N PHE A 157 -17.49 9.01 -1.04
CA PHE A 157 -17.15 10.05 -2.03
C PHE A 157 -16.58 11.31 -1.36
N ALA A 158 -17.05 11.70 -0.19
CA ALA A 158 -16.46 12.80 0.58
C ALA A 158 -15.00 12.50 0.95
N ASN A 159 -14.68 11.26 1.32
CA ASN A 159 -13.31 10.84 1.61
C ASN A 159 -12.37 10.98 0.40
N LEU A 160 -12.85 10.76 -0.82
CA LEU A 160 -12.04 11.00 -2.03
C LEU A 160 -11.63 12.47 -2.14
N TYR A 161 -12.56 13.38 -1.87
CA TYR A 161 -12.25 14.81 -1.84
C TYR A 161 -11.18 15.12 -0.78
N ASP A 162 -11.34 14.64 0.43
CA ASP A 162 -10.42 14.91 1.53
C ASP A 162 -9.02 14.37 1.24
N ILE A 163 -8.92 13.18 0.64
CA ILE A 163 -7.64 12.59 0.24
C ILE A 163 -6.98 13.43 -0.87
N ILE A 164 -7.72 13.79 -1.93
CA ILE A 164 -7.18 14.62 -3.02
C ILE A 164 -6.67 15.95 -2.49
N ALA A 165 -7.50 16.65 -1.70
CA ALA A 165 -7.12 17.94 -1.13
C ALA A 165 -5.92 17.82 -0.17
N THR A 166 -5.82 16.73 0.57
CA THR A 166 -4.70 16.48 1.47
C THR A 166 -3.41 16.21 0.69
N ASN A 167 -3.46 15.33 -0.30
CA ASN A 167 -2.31 15.00 -1.15
C ASN A 167 -1.79 16.25 -1.88
N ASP A 168 -2.70 17.00 -2.49
CA ASP A 168 -2.38 18.23 -3.21
C ASP A 168 -1.67 19.25 -2.29
N ARG A 169 -2.22 19.50 -1.11
CA ARG A 169 -1.63 20.40 -0.12
C ARG A 169 -0.28 19.90 0.40
N LEU A 170 -0.16 18.61 0.71
CA LEU A 170 1.06 18.04 1.30
C LEU A 170 2.19 17.90 0.27
N SER A 171 1.88 17.71 -0.99
CA SER A 171 2.86 17.67 -2.08
C SER A 171 3.20 19.05 -2.65
N ASP A 172 2.68 20.12 -2.06
CA ASP A 172 2.82 21.48 -2.60
C ASP A 172 2.40 21.57 -4.07
N HIS A 173 1.27 20.92 -4.41
CA HIS A 173 0.69 20.84 -5.76
C HIS A 173 1.61 20.15 -6.80
N GLN A 174 2.57 19.33 -6.34
CA GLN A 174 3.54 18.70 -7.24
C GLN A 174 3.07 17.35 -7.79
N HIS A 175 2.23 16.62 -7.02
CA HIS A 175 1.87 15.24 -7.35
C HIS A 175 0.37 15.08 -7.57
N PRO A 176 -0.07 14.57 -8.74
CA PRO A 176 -1.45 14.19 -8.94
C PRO A 176 -1.82 13.01 -8.02
N THR A 177 -3.11 12.89 -7.71
CA THR A 177 -3.65 11.76 -6.94
C THR A 177 -4.26 10.73 -7.86
N VAL A 178 -3.85 9.47 -7.68
CA VAL A 178 -4.40 8.30 -8.37
C VAL A 178 -5.00 7.35 -7.34
N PHE A 179 -6.19 6.83 -7.61
CA PHE A 179 -6.88 5.91 -6.73
C PHE A 179 -7.09 4.53 -7.36
N ALA A 180 -6.94 3.49 -6.53
CA ALA A 180 -7.72 2.28 -6.65
C ALA A 180 -8.90 2.42 -5.68
N ALA A 181 -10.08 2.77 -6.18
CA ALA A 181 -11.25 3.04 -5.35
C ALA A 181 -12.33 1.99 -5.57
N TYR A 182 -12.49 1.14 -4.56
CA TYR A 182 -13.45 0.02 -4.57
C TYR A 182 -14.78 0.43 -3.92
N ILE A 183 -15.39 1.50 -4.45
CA ILE A 183 -16.66 2.03 -3.94
C ILE A 183 -17.83 1.28 -4.57
N ASN A 184 -18.77 0.80 -3.74
CA ASN A 184 -19.87 -0.06 -4.15
C ASN A 184 -19.45 -1.39 -4.81
N TYR A 185 -18.27 -1.86 -4.48
CA TYR A 185 -17.67 -3.05 -5.05
C TYR A 185 -18.45 -4.33 -4.75
N ASP A 186 -19.21 -4.36 -3.66
CA ASP A 186 -20.10 -5.44 -3.25
C ASP A 186 -21.47 -5.46 -3.95
N LYS A 187 -21.74 -4.43 -4.77
CA LYS A 187 -23.02 -4.28 -5.49
C LYS A 187 -22.87 -4.53 -6.97
N ALA A 188 -22.17 -5.60 -7.31
CA ALA A 188 -21.95 -5.99 -8.68
C ALA A 188 -23.27 -6.15 -9.49
N ASP A 189 -23.20 -5.93 -10.79
CA ASP A 189 -24.35 -5.86 -11.69
C ASP A 189 -25.19 -7.13 -11.74
N ASN A 190 -24.63 -8.27 -11.36
CA ASN A 190 -25.30 -9.58 -11.40
C ASN A 190 -25.65 -10.16 -10.03
N GLY A 191 -25.78 -9.34 -9.01
CA GLY A 191 -26.20 -9.78 -7.68
C GLY A 191 -25.07 -10.19 -6.75
N GLY A 192 -23.82 -9.86 -7.07
CA GLY A 192 -22.75 -9.82 -6.10
C GLY A 192 -22.16 -11.15 -5.69
N SER A 193 -22.28 -12.20 -6.48
CA SER A 193 -21.62 -13.46 -6.16
C SER A 193 -20.56 -13.83 -7.20
N GLY A 194 -19.34 -14.01 -6.74
CA GLY A 194 -18.29 -14.68 -7.48
C GLY A 194 -17.53 -13.77 -8.44
N ASP A 195 -17.86 -13.78 -9.71
CA ASP A 195 -16.97 -13.30 -10.75
C ASP A 195 -17.20 -11.85 -11.21
N HIS A 196 -18.16 -11.15 -10.62
CA HIS A 196 -18.52 -9.79 -11.01
C HIS A 196 -18.58 -8.89 -9.79
N MET A 197 -17.50 -8.20 -9.54
CA MET A 197 -17.33 -7.35 -8.34
C MET A 197 -17.49 -5.86 -8.61
N VAL A 198 -17.70 -5.48 -9.87
CA VAL A 198 -17.83 -4.08 -10.27
C VAL A 198 -19.28 -3.77 -10.63
N ASN A 199 -19.79 -2.68 -10.09
CA ASN A 199 -21.05 -2.07 -10.47
C ASN A 199 -20.78 -0.97 -11.49
N THR A 200 -21.14 -1.17 -12.75
CA THR A 200 -20.84 -0.22 -13.84
C THR A 200 -21.34 1.20 -13.57
N PRO A 201 -22.60 1.43 -13.13
CA PRO A 201 -23.02 2.78 -12.75
C PRO A 201 -22.21 3.37 -11.58
N GLY A 202 -21.83 2.55 -10.62
CA GLY A 202 -20.98 2.95 -9.49
C GLY A 202 -19.58 3.36 -9.93
N ALA A 203 -18.95 2.59 -10.84
CA ALA A 203 -17.66 2.93 -11.41
C ALA A 203 -17.70 4.26 -12.17
N LEU A 204 -18.66 4.42 -13.07
CA LEU A 204 -18.84 5.66 -13.82
C LEU A 204 -19.09 6.88 -12.92
N LEU A 205 -19.87 6.72 -11.85
CA LEU A 205 -20.07 7.80 -10.89
C LEU A 205 -18.76 8.11 -10.14
N THR A 206 -18.02 7.11 -9.74
CA THR A 206 -16.72 7.27 -9.07
C THR A 206 -15.73 8.01 -9.98
N ASP A 207 -15.64 7.62 -11.23
CA ASP A 207 -14.80 8.30 -12.23
C ASP A 207 -15.19 9.76 -12.41
N ALA A 208 -16.50 10.03 -12.55
CA ALA A 208 -17.00 11.39 -12.70
C ALA A 208 -16.67 12.25 -11.47
N VAL A 209 -16.81 11.71 -10.28
CA VAL A 209 -16.44 12.40 -9.03
C VAL A 209 -14.94 12.66 -8.97
N MET A 210 -14.11 11.67 -9.24
CA MET A 210 -12.66 11.84 -9.24
C MET A 210 -12.20 12.86 -10.28
N PHE A 211 -12.71 12.76 -11.48
CA PHE A 211 -12.41 13.72 -12.55
C PHE A 211 -12.80 15.16 -12.15
N ALA A 212 -13.99 15.34 -11.57
CA ALA A 212 -14.45 16.65 -11.10
C ALA A 212 -13.59 17.22 -9.96
N LEU A 213 -12.96 16.35 -9.16
CA LEU A 213 -12.11 16.72 -8.04
C LEU A 213 -10.61 16.83 -8.39
N GLY A 214 -10.24 16.50 -9.63
CA GLY A 214 -8.85 16.54 -10.10
C GLY A 214 -8.03 15.31 -9.76
N GLY A 215 -8.67 14.18 -9.39
CA GLY A 215 -8.05 12.89 -9.22
C GLY A 215 -8.11 12.02 -10.47
N SER A 216 -7.41 10.90 -10.43
CA SER A 216 -7.45 9.86 -11.48
C SER A 216 -7.82 8.52 -10.88
N HIS A 217 -8.57 7.71 -11.62
CA HIS A 217 -8.97 6.37 -11.20
C HIS A 217 -8.16 5.30 -11.93
N LEU A 218 -7.65 4.35 -11.17
CA LEU A 218 -7.13 3.10 -11.68
C LEU A 218 -8.27 2.08 -11.61
N GLU A 219 -8.94 1.84 -12.73
CA GLU A 219 -9.99 0.83 -12.80
C GLU A 219 -9.41 -0.57 -12.81
N MET A 220 -9.96 -1.42 -11.95
CA MET A 220 -9.73 -2.85 -12.01
C MET A 220 -11.08 -3.53 -12.27
N GLY A 221 -11.25 -4.09 -13.46
CA GLY A 221 -12.45 -4.82 -13.84
C GLY A 221 -12.62 -6.13 -13.07
N ASP A 222 -13.75 -6.78 -13.27
CA ASP A 222 -14.12 -8.03 -12.60
C ASP A 222 -13.06 -9.12 -12.69
N HIS A 223 -12.41 -9.20 -13.81
CA HIS A 223 -11.35 -10.16 -14.06
C HIS A 223 -9.96 -9.55 -13.96
N MET A 224 -9.88 -8.28 -13.56
CA MET A 224 -8.65 -7.51 -13.42
C MET A 224 -7.75 -7.48 -14.68
N LEU A 225 -8.06 -8.26 -15.68
CA LEU A 225 -7.17 -8.53 -16.83
C LEU A 225 -7.93 -8.85 -18.13
N THR A 226 -9.22 -8.65 -18.19
CA THR A 226 -9.98 -8.89 -19.44
C THR A 226 -10.23 -7.62 -20.21
#